data_edf6193143f2bcfdbaf46b40a2076b63
#
_entry.id   edf6193143f2bcfdbaf46b40a2076b63
#
_cell.length_a   1.000
_cell.length_b   1.000
_cell.length_c   1.000
_cell.angle_alpha   90.00
_cell.angle_beta   90.00
_cell.angle_gamma   90.00
#
_symmetry.space_group_name_H-M   'P 1'
#
loop_
_entity.id
_entity.type
_entity.pdbx_description
1 polymer ?
#
loop_
_entity_poly.entity_id
_entity_poly.type
_entity_poly.pdbx_seq_one_letter_code
_entity_poly.pdbx_strand_id
1 'polypeptide(L)'
;MRSLVALGGLLVVSVLLTSPLGGQEATPPAWAYPVMDAGFQRPPDDGKKHRVPGSEKEFTQTEINDAFNPPDWYPNEHPPMPQTVAHGRKPDVRACGQCHMPHGLGHPESSGLAGLSADYIEQQMADYQAGRRKSAVPVRSASMITIAGAATSAEVREAAEYYSRLKATKWIRVVESETVPKTYVGAGNMRHATPNGGTEPLGQRIIEIPENSELAEMRDSHSGFVAYVPVGAVKRGQTMAATGSNGKTAQCAGCHGPDLKGVGDTPALAGRSPIYLARQLMDFQRGMRNGVYASLMTDAVAKLTERDIIDITAYLASLEP
;
A
#
# COMPACT_ATOMS: atom_id res chain seq x y z
N MET A 1 -17.55 87.12 -21.01
CA MET A 1 -18.13 85.81 -20.66
C MET A 1 -17.20 84.74 -21.25
N ARG A 2 -16.40 84.13 -20.45
CA ARG A 2 -15.46 83.03 -20.81
C ARG A 2 -15.92 81.75 -20.18
N SER A 3 -16.33 80.77 -21.02
CA SER A 3 -16.71 79.47 -20.58
C SER A 3 -15.48 78.59 -20.35
N LEU A 4 -15.32 78.02 -19.13
CA LEU A 4 -14.35 77.00 -18.85
C LEU A 4 -14.98 75.63 -19.12
N VAL A 5 -14.33 74.89 -20.01
CA VAL A 5 -14.63 73.47 -20.25
C VAL A 5 -13.72 72.67 -19.37
N ALA A 6 -14.27 71.87 -18.39
CA ALA A 6 -13.53 70.94 -17.56
C ALA A 6 -13.46 69.58 -18.29
N LEU A 7 -12.26 69.12 -18.65
CA LEU A 7 -12.02 67.73 -19.09
C LEU A 7 -11.91 66.83 -17.85
N GLY A 8 -12.88 65.96 -17.66
CA GLY A 8 -12.81 64.86 -16.70
C GLY A 8 -12.06 63.67 -17.29
N GLY A 9 -10.87 63.38 -16.78
CA GLY A 9 -10.11 62.19 -17.15
C GLY A 9 -10.64 60.95 -16.41
N LEU A 10 -11.10 59.98 -17.14
CA LEU A 10 -11.49 58.65 -16.61
C LEU A 10 -10.22 57.80 -16.40
N LEU A 11 -9.85 57.55 -15.16
CA LEU A 11 -8.80 56.60 -14.82
C LEU A 11 -9.37 55.18 -14.86
N VAL A 12 -9.01 54.42 -15.91
CA VAL A 12 -9.32 53.00 -16.00
C VAL A 12 -8.27 52.23 -15.20
N VAL A 13 -8.65 51.76 -14.00
CA VAL A 13 -7.81 50.85 -13.19
C VAL A 13 -8.02 49.44 -13.74
N SER A 14 -7.06 48.94 -14.51
CA SER A 14 -7.03 47.54 -14.95
C SER A 14 -6.58 46.67 -13.78
N VAL A 15 -7.54 45.99 -13.13
CA VAL A 15 -7.23 44.95 -12.15
C VAL A 15 -6.80 43.70 -12.92
N LEU A 16 -5.51 43.44 -12.96
CA LEU A 16 -4.96 42.16 -13.41
C LEU A 16 -5.33 41.08 -12.40
N LEU A 17 -6.39 40.33 -12.69
CA LEU A 17 -6.71 39.08 -12.01
C LEU A 17 -5.62 38.06 -12.37
N THR A 18 -4.62 37.94 -11.52
CA THR A 18 -3.71 36.79 -11.52
C THR A 18 -4.47 35.58 -11.07
N SER A 19 -4.98 34.77 -12.01
CA SER A 19 -5.45 33.42 -11.70
C SER A 19 -4.29 32.65 -11.12
N PRO A 20 -4.46 31.97 -9.95
CA PRO A 20 -3.43 31.06 -9.50
C PRO A 20 -3.29 30.00 -10.59
N LEU A 21 -2.10 29.83 -11.12
CA LEU A 21 -1.70 28.68 -11.93
C LEU A 21 -1.91 27.46 -11.01
N GLY A 22 -3.08 26.83 -11.09
CA GLY A 22 -3.35 25.53 -10.52
C GLY A 22 -2.36 24.58 -11.17
N GLY A 23 -1.27 24.28 -10.47
CA GLY A 23 -0.35 23.23 -10.87
C GLY A 23 -1.19 21.96 -11.01
N GLN A 24 -1.25 21.42 -12.22
CA GLN A 24 -1.91 20.16 -12.50
C GLN A 24 -1.22 19.12 -11.62
N GLU A 25 -1.90 18.57 -10.61
CA GLU A 25 -1.32 17.53 -9.77
C GLU A 25 -0.81 16.42 -10.68
N ALA A 26 0.48 16.12 -10.57
CA ALA A 26 1.09 15.08 -11.40
C ALA A 26 0.34 13.77 -11.20
N THR A 27 -0.02 13.11 -12.31
CA THR A 27 -0.72 11.81 -12.27
C THR A 27 0.07 10.81 -11.42
N PRO A 28 -0.58 10.08 -10.48
CA PRO A 28 0.10 9.06 -9.69
C PRO A 28 0.77 8.03 -10.60
N PRO A 29 2.04 7.63 -10.34
CA PRO A 29 2.74 6.71 -11.23
C PRO A 29 2.09 5.32 -11.23
N ALA A 30 1.76 4.81 -12.40
CA ALA A 30 1.03 3.55 -12.57
C ALA A 30 1.76 2.33 -11.98
N TRP A 31 3.09 2.39 -11.86
CA TRP A 31 3.85 1.31 -11.23
C TRP A 31 3.52 1.18 -9.73
N ALA A 32 3.32 2.31 -9.03
CA ALA A 32 3.01 2.33 -7.60
C ALA A 32 1.52 2.05 -7.32
N TYR A 33 0.65 2.38 -8.26
CA TYR A 33 -0.81 2.23 -8.14
C TYR A 33 -1.36 1.31 -9.24
N PRO A 34 -0.96 0.02 -9.29
CA PRO A 34 -1.47 -0.89 -10.30
C PRO A 34 -2.99 -1.02 -10.19
N VAL A 35 -3.66 -0.98 -11.33
CA VAL A 35 -5.10 -1.21 -11.47
C VAL A 35 -5.28 -2.36 -12.44
N MET A 36 -6.20 -3.24 -12.15
CA MET A 36 -6.50 -4.42 -12.99
C MET A 36 -6.71 -4.00 -14.44
N ASP A 37 -6.05 -4.71 -15.34
CA ASP A 37 -6.12 -4.44 -16.78
C ASP A 37 -7.56 -4.59 -17.26
N ALA A 38 -8.03 -3.66 -18.09
CA ALA A 38 -9.43 -3.59 -18.53
C ALA A 38 -9.92 -4.85 -19.27
N GLY A 39 -9.00 -5.59 -19.88
CA GLY A 39 -9.29 -6.85 -20.58
C GLY A 39 -9.11 -8.09 -19.73
N PHE A 40 -8.70 -7.95 -18.47
CA PHE A 40 -8.45 -9.12 -17.62
C PHE A 40 -9.76 -9.84 -17.28
N GLN A 41 -9.79 -11.14 -17.54
CA GLN A 41 -10.85 -12.01 -17.12
C GLN A 41 -10.26 -13.16 -16.30
N ARG A 42 -10.81 -13.35 -15.10
CA ARG A 42 -10.45 -14.52 -14.30
C ARG A 42 -10.98 -15.76 -14.98
N PRO A 43 -10.16 -16.84 -15.11
CA PRO A 43 -10.66 -18.13 -15.57
C PRO A 43 -11.86 -18.56 -14.71
N PRO A 44 -12.88 -19.19 -15.32
CA PRO A 44 -13.99 -19.75 -14.56
C PRO A 44 -13.50 -20.87 -13.64
N ASP A 45 -14.17 -21.04 -12.51
CA ASP A 45 -13.91 -22.16 -11.60
C ASP A 45 -14.27 -23.48 -12.35
N ASP A 46 -13.33 -24.40 -12.41
CA ASP A 46 -13.54 -25.72 -13.02
C ASP A 46 -14.10 -26.76 -12.02
N GLY A 47 -14.39 -26.34 -10.79
CA GLY A 47 -14.92 -27.15 -9.68
C GLY A 47 -13.90 -28.09 -9.05
N LYS A 48 -12.64 -28.08 -9.51
CA LYS A 48 -11.60 -28.89 -8.91
C LYS A 48 -11.12 -28.29 -7.59
N LYS A 49 -10.71 -29.17 -6.69
CA LYS A 49 -10.04 -28.77 -5.46
C LYS A 49 -8.56 -28.60 -5.71
N HIS A 50 -8.04 -27.49 -5.23
CA HIS A 50 -6.64 -27.12 -5.25
C HIS A 50 -6.03 -27.38 -3.88
N ARG A 51 -4.72 -27.62 -3.84
CA ARG A 51 -3.92 -27.79 -2.63
C ARG A 51 -2.63 -26.99 -2.78
N VAL A 52 -2.14 -26.45 -1.68
CA VAL A 52 -0.82 -25.81 -1.62
C VAL A 52 0.21 -26.73 -0.95
N PRO A 53 1.50 -26.61 -1.24
CA PRO A 53 2.53 -27.43 -0.63
C PRO A 53 2.51 -27.35 0.91
N GLY A 54 2.58 -28.49 1.58
CA GLY A 54 2.60 -28.55 3.05
C GLY A 54 1.24 -28.42 3.74
N SER A 55 0.16 -28.19 2.98
CA SER A 55 -1.20 -28.19 3.52
C SER A 55 -1.94 -29.50 3.22
N GLU A 56 -2.73 -29.97 4.19
CA GLU A 56 -3.69 -31.07 3.98
C GLU A 56 -5.08 -30.57 3.53
N LYS A 57 -5.28 -29.25 3.53
CA LYS A 57 -6.54 -28.63 3.13
C LYS A 57 -6.68 -28.59 1.62
N GLU A 58 -7.94 -28.58 1.16
CA GLU A 58 -8.30 -28.48 -0.26
C GLU A 58 -9.47 -27.52 -0.41
N PHE A 59 -9.37 -26.61 -1.38
CA PHE A 59 -10.41 -25.63 -1.70
C PHE A 59 -10.62 -25.54 -3.20
N THR A 60 -11.85 -25.30 -3.64
CA THR A 60 -12.15 -24.89 -5.02
C THR A 60 -11.74 -23.43 -5.24
N GLN A 61 -11.64 -23.00 -6.49
CA GLN A 61 -11.34 -21.60 -6.80
C GLN A 61 -12.42 -20.64 -6.26
N THR A 62 -13.68 -21.07 -6.24
CA THR A 62 -14.80 -20.33 -5.64
C THR A 62 -14.60 -20.13 -4.13
N GLU A 63 -14.22 -21.19 -3.42
CA GLU A 63 -13.92 -21.10 -1.97
C GLU A 63 -12.71 -20.21 -1.69
N ILE A 64 -11.64 -20.29 -2.49
CA ILE A 64 -10.45 -19.42 -2.39
C ILE A 64 -10.81 -17.95 -2.56
N ASN A 65 -11.82 -17.66 -3.39
CA ASN A 65 -12.25 -16.30 -3.68
C ASN A 65 -13.39 -15.81 -2.78
N ASP A 66 -13.89 -16.63 -1.84
CA ASP A 66 -14.96 -16.20 -0.94
C ASP A 66 -14.45 -15.10 -0.01
N ALA A 67 -15.05 -13.92 -0.15
CA ALA A 67 -14.68 -12.76 0.64
C ALA A 67 -15.08 -12.86 2.13
N PHE A 68 -15.91 -13.84 2.48
CA PHE A 68 -16.43 -14.06 3.83
C PHE A 68 -16.01 -15.39 4.44
N ASN A 69 -15.22 -16.18 3.70
CA ASN A 69 -14.66 -17.44 4.18
C ASN A 69 -13.38 -17.77 3.42
N PRO A 70 -12.35 -16.89 3.48
CA PRO A 70 -11.10 -17.12 2.74
C PRO A 70 -10.40 -18.38 3.22
N PRO A 71 -9.57 -19.02 2.38
CA PRO A 71 -8.86 -20.21 2.76
C PRO A 71 -7.85 -19.93 3.88
N ASP A 72 -7.84 -20.83 4.83
CA ASP A 72 -6.80 -20.95 5.83
C ASP A 72 -6.05 -22.27 5.60
N TRP A 73 -4.91 -22.17 4.91
CA TRP A 73 -4.12 -23.32 4.53
C TRP A 73 -3.35 -23.95 5.70
N TYR A 74 -2.98 -23.13 6.70
CA TYR A 74 -2.07 -23.52 7.78
C TYR A 74 -2.59 -23.06 9.14
N PRO A 75 -3.74 -23.61 9.60
CA PRO A 75 -4.40 -23.14 10.82
C PRO A 75 -3.58 -23.36 12.11
N ASN A 76 -2.53 -24.16 12.05
CA ASN A 76 -1.64 -24.40 13.18
C ASN A 76 -0.46 -23.41 13.27
N GLU A 77 -0.31 -22.50 12.30
CA GLU A 77 0.82 -21.54 12.25
C GLU A 77 0.46 -20.16 12.82
N HIS A 78 -0.77 -19.96 13.25
CA HIS A 78 -1.24 -18.74 13.88
C HIS A 78 -2.28 -19.05 14.98
N PRO A 79 -2.54 -18.09 15.90
CA PRO A 79 -3.61 -18.26 16.89
C PRO A 79 -4.98 -18.41 16.22
N PRO A 80 -5.98 -18.97 16.91
CA PRO A 80 -7.36 -19.00 16.39
C PRO A 80 -7.82 -17.61 15.94
N MET A 81 -8.30 -17.52 14.69
CA MET A 81 -8.80 -16.27 14.13
C MET A 81 -10.14 -15.87 14.78
N PRO A 82 -10.30 -14.59 15.18
CA PRO A 82 -11.61 -14.11 15.59
C PRO A 82 -12.56 -14.02 14.39
N GLN A 83 -13.87 -13.92 14.67
CA GLN A 83 -14.94 -13.94 13.66
C GLN A 83 -14.71 -12.92 12.53
N THR A 84 -14.33 -11.69 12.88
CA THR A 84 -14.09 -10.63 11.90
C THR A 84 -12.90 -10.93 10.97
N VAL A 85 -11.89 -11.64 11.47
CA VAL A 85 -10.73 -12.02 10.65
C VAL A 85 -11.06 -13.20 9.75
N ALA A 86 -11.71 -14.23 10.29
CA ALA A 86 -12.02 -15.47 9.58
C ALA A 86 -13.19 -15.33 8.59
N HIS A 87 -14.24 -14.60 8.96
CA HIS A 87 -15.51 -14.59 8.22
C HIS A 87 -16.07 -13.18 7.96
N GLY A 88 -15.72 -12.20 8.79
CA GLY A 88 -16.36 -10.88 8.72
C GLY A 88 -17.85 -10.94 9.02
N ARG A 89 -18.60 -9.97 8.48
CA ARG A 89 -20.07 -9.87 8.62
C ARG A 89 -20.71 -9.36 7.33
N LYS A 90 -21.48 -10.22 6.66
CA LYS A 90 -22.21 -9.87 5.44
C LYS A 90 -23.19 -8.71 5.69
N PRO A 91 -23.44 -7.86 4.68
CA PRO A 91 -22.84 -7.89 3.34
C PRO A 91 -21.53 -7.09 3.21
N ASP A 92 -21.20 -6.19 4.15
CA ASP A 92 -20.21 -5.12 3.91
C ASP A 92 -18.88 -5.31 4.65
N VAL A 93 -18.86 -6.04 5.78
CA VAL A 93 -17.62 -6.32 6.51
C VAL A 93 -17.05 -7.64 6.04
N ARG A 94 -16.22 -7.59 4.98
CA ARG A 94 -15.51 -8.78 4.48
C ARG A 94 -14.53 -9.29 5.53
N ALA A 95 -14.24 -10.59 5.50
CA ALA A 95 -13.19 -11.17 6.34
C ALA A 95 -11.86 -10.42 6.17
N CYS A 96 -11.27 -9.95 7.27
CA CYS A 96 -9.96 -9.25 7.21
C CYS A 96 -8.89 -10.15 6.60
N GLY A 97 -8.94 -11.47 6.92
CA GLY A 97 -8.06 -12.50 6.37
C GLY A 97 -8.10 -12.63 4.85
N GLN A 98 -9.18 -12.17 4.19
CA GLN A 98 -9.28 -12.19 2.73
C GLN A 98 -8.21 -11.33 2.04
N CYS A 99 -7.83 -10.20 2.61
CA CYS A 99 -6.85 -9.29 2.01
C CYS A 99 -5.55 -9.23 2.82
N HIS A 100 -5.64 -9.29 4.15
CA HIS A 100 -4.47 -9.20 5.03
C HIS A 100 -3.88 -10.57 5.36
N MET A 101 -4.55 -11.64 4.98
CA MET A 101 -4.25 -13.07 5.18
C MET A 101 -4.29 -13.50 6.66
N PRO A 102 -4.48 -14.79 6.96
CA PRO A 102 -4.50 -15.29 8.34
C PRO A 102 -3.25 -14.93 9.15
N HIS A 103 -2.06 -15.00 8.55
CA HIS A 103 -0.79 -14.64 9.19
C HIS A 103 -0.45 -13.14 9.12
N GLY A 104 -1.30 -12.29 8.56
CA GLY A 104 -1.16 -10.83 8.59
C GLY A 104 -0.07 -10.24 7.70
N LEU A 105 0.53 -10.98 6.77
CA LEU A 105 1.58 -10.44 5.88
C LEU A 105 1.03 -9.62 4.71
N GLY A 106 -0.25 -9.85 4.36
CA GLY A 106 -0.91 -9.13 3.26
C GLY A 106 -0.32 -9.47 1.89
N HIS A 107 -0.50 -8.56 0.95
CA HIS A 107 0.05 -8.59 -0.41
C HIS A 107 0.60 -7.22 -0.76
N PRO A 108 1.32 -7.04 -1.88
CA PRO A 108 1.72 -5.70 -2.36
C PRO A 108 0.55 -4.72 -2.51
N GLU A 109 -0.66 -5.22 -2.74
CA GLU A 109 -1.90 -4.46 -2.87
C GLU A 109 -2.53 -4.11 -1.53
N SER A 110 -2.28 -4.92 -0.49
CA SER A 110 -2.86 -4.82 0.83
C SER A 110 -1.78 -4.66 1.90
N SER A 111 -2.05 -3.93 2.95
CA SER A 111 -1.08 -3.76 4.05
C SER A 111 -0.77 -5.09 4.74
N GLY A 112 0.50 -5.35 5.01
CA GLY A 112 0.86 -6.29 6.07
C GLY A 112 0.50 -5.69 7.42
N LEU A 113 -0.20 -6.43 8.27
CA LEU A 113 -0.67 -6.00 9.60
C LEU A 113 0.09 -6.68 10.73
N ALA A 114 0.74 -7.83 10.48
CA ALA A 114 1.46 -8.58 11.51
C ALA A 114 2.46 -7.69 12.27
N GLY A 115 2.34 -7.69 13.60
CA GLY A 115 3.21 -6.95 14.51
C GLY A 115 3.01 -5.44 14.56
N LEU A 116 2.01 -4.88 13.88
CA LEU A 116 1.60 -3.49 14.09
C LEU A 116 0.81 -3.39 15.42
N SER A 117 0.95 -2.28 16.16
CA SER A 117 0.16 -2.11 17.39
C SER A 117 -1.35 -2.11 17.11
N ALA A 118 -2.14 -2.61 18.04
CA ALA A 118 -3.58 -2.60 17.92
C ALA A 118 -4.12 -1.17 17.78
N ASP A 119 -3.60 -0.24 18.57
CA ASP A 119 -4.02 1.17 18.56
C ASP A 119 -3.71 1.83 17.21
N TYR A 120 -2.56 1.52 16.57
CA TYR A 120 -2.29 1.98 15.21
C TYR A 120 -3.31 1.44 14.22
N ILE A 121 -3.65 0.15 14.27
CA ILE A 121 -4.63 -0.47 13.36
C ILE A 121 -6.00 0.18 13.55
N GLU A 122 -6.46 0.32 14.80
CA GLU A 122 -7.73 0.98 15.13
C GLU A 122 -7.76 2.43 14.63
N GLN A 123 -6.68 3.19 14.84
CA GLN A 123 -6.59 4.57 14.35
C GLN A 123 -6.67 4.63 12.82
N GLN A 124 -6.04 3.69 12.11
CA GLN A 124 -6.14 3.65 10.65
C GLN A 124 -7.56 3.34 10.16
N MET A 125 -8.30 2.48 10.86
CA MET A 125 -9.70 2.22 10.56
C MET A 125 -10.58 3.46 10.82
N ALA A 126 -10.37 4.15 11.92
CA ALA A 126 -11.04 5.42 12.23
C ALA A 126 -10.73 6.51 11.18
N ASP A 127 -9.51 6.55 10.66
CA ASP A 127 -9.14 7.49 9.60
C ASP A 127 -9.82 7.16 8.26
N TYR A 128 -9.97 5.89 7.90
CA TYR A 128 -10.78 5.49 6.74
C TYR A 128 -12.25 5.87 6.92
N GLN A 129 -12.83 5.56 8.08
CA GLN A 129 -14.23 5.87 8.39
C GLN A 129 -14.53 7.36 8.33
N ALA A 130 -13.61 8.19 8.83
CA ALA A 130 -13.73 9.65 8.81
C ALA A 130 -13.31 10.29 7.47
N GLY A 131 -12.93 9.50 6.45
CA GLY A 131 -12.46 10.01 5.16
C GLY A 131 -11.10 10.72 5.21
N ARG A 132 -10.35 10.58 6.31
CA ARG A 132 -9.00 11.14 6.46
C ARG A 132 -7.90 10.26 5.86
N ARG A 133 -8.21 9.00 5.54
CA ARG A 133 -7.32 8.09 4.83
C ARG A 133 -7.96 7.64 3.52
N LYS A 134 -7.32 7.99 2.42
CA LYS A 134 -7.72 7.70 1.04
C LYS A 134 -6.50 7.23 0.25
N SER A 135 -6.64 7.08 -1.05
CA SER A 135 -5.53 6.88 -1.97
C SER A 135 -5.64 7.83 -3.16
N ALA A 136 -4.51 8.25 -3.70
CA ALA A 136 -4.45 9.07 -4.92
C ALA A 136 -5.11 8.38 -6.13
N VAL A 137 -5.25 7.05 -6.08
CA VAL A 137 -6.08 6.28 -7.03
C VAL A 137 -7.23 5.65 -6.24
N PRO A 138 -8.46 6.17 -6.32
CA PRO A 138 -9.57 5.85 -5.42
C PRO A 138 -9.89 4.36 -5.28
N VAL A 139 -9.81 3.59 -6.37
CA VAL A 139 -10.08 2.13 -6.34
C VAL A 139 -9.18 1.38 -5.37
N ARG A 140 -7.99 1.91 -5.05
CA ARG A 140 -7.01 1.30 -4.14
C ARG A 140 -7.42 1.35 -2.67
N SER A 141 -8.26 2.28 -2.27
CA SER A 141 -8.77 2.41 -0.89
C SER A 141 -10.26 2.10 -0.76
N ALA A 142 -10.99 1.93 -1.86
CA ALA A 142 -12.44 1.80 -1.86
C ALA A 142 -12.94 0.68 -0.92
N SER A 143 -12.35 -0.52 -0.99
CA SER A 143 -12.75 -1.64 -0.12
C SER A 143 -12.55 -1.34 1.35
N MET A 144 -11.41 -0.72 1.73
CA MET A 144 -11.14 -0.38 3.13
C MET A 144 -12.08 0.72 3.64
N ILE A 145 -12.44 1.69 2.79
CA ILE A 145 -13.42 2.73 3.14
C ILE A 145 -14.80 2.11 3.41
N THR A 146 -15.25 1.18 2.54
CA THR A 146 -16.52 0.46 2.73
C THR A 146 -16.52 -0.35 4.02
N ILE A 147 -15.47 -1.17 4.23
CA ILE A 147 -15.35 -2.01 5.42
C ILE A 147 -15.30 -1.15 6.69
N ALA A 148 -14.49 -0.09 6.72
CA ALA A 148 -14.37 0.78 7.88
C ALA A 148 -15.69 1.51 8.20
N GLY A 149 -16.45 1.90 7.16
CA GLY A 149 -17.76 2.52 7.34
C GLY A 149 -18.81 1.59 7.94
N ALA A 150 -18.68 0.27 7.72
CA ALA A 150 -19.64 -0.74 8.17
C ALA A 150 -19.23 -1.46 9.46
N ALA A 151 -17.91 -1.58 9.74
CA ALA A 151 -17.40 -2.31 10.89
C ALA A 151 -17.69 -1.58 12.21
N THR A 152 -18.09 -2.34 13.22
CA THR A 152 -18.22 -1.83 14.59
C THR A 152 -16.85 -1.69 15.26
N SER A 153 -16.76 -0.87 16.30
CA SER A 153 -15.51 -0.73 17.09
C SER A 153 -15.06 -2.05 17.72
N ALA A 154 -15.99 -2.93 18.09
CA ALA A 154 -15.65 -4.25 18.64
C ALA A 154 -15.01 -5.15 17.57
N GLU A 155 -15.57 -5.20 16.35
CA GLU A 155 -15.01 -5.93 15.21
C GLU A 155 -13.61 -5.42 14.83
N VAL A 156 -13.41 -4.11 14.83
CA VAL A 156 -12.10 -3.51 14.56
C VAL A 156 -11.10 -3.88 15.64
N ARG A 157 -11.48 -3.79 16.91
CA ARG A 157 -10.63 -4.11 18.06
C ARG A 157 -10.19 -5.57 18.05
N GLU A 158 -11.11 -6.52 17.89
CA GLU A 158 -10.73 -7.94 17.90
C GLU A 158 -9.78 -8.29 16.73
N ALA A 159 -9.98 -7.69 15.55
CA ALA A 159 -9.07 -7.88 14.43
C ALA A 159 -7.70 -7.20 14.68
N ALA A 160 -7.67 -6.01 15.26
CA ALA A 160 -6.45 -5.29 15.59
C ALA A 160 -5.61 -6.05 16.63
N GLU A 161 -6.25 -6.54 17.69
CA GLU A 161 -5.59 -7.35 18.72
C GLU A 161 -5.05 -8.67 18.16
N TYR A 162 -5.77 -9.31 17.22
CA TYR A 162 -5.29 -10.52 16.57
C TYR A 162 -4.00 -10.25 15.79
N TYR A 163 -4.03 -9.28 14.86
CA TYR A 163 -2.88 -8.99 14.02
C TYR A 163 -1.68 -8.42 14.78
N SER A 164 -1.89 -7.70 15.88
CA SER A 164 -0.81 -7.15 16.69
C SER A 164 0.03 -8.23 17.39
N ARG A 165 -0.55 -9.40 17.65
CA ARG A 165 0.13 -10.56 18.28
C ARG A 165 0.89 -11.42 17.29
N LEU A 166 0.66 -11.23 15.98
CA LEU A 166 1.35 -12.00 14.95
C LEU A 166 2.77 -11.47 14.76
N LYS A 167 3.68 -12.38 14.47
CA LYS A 167 5.06 -12.02 14.14
C LYS A 167 5.18 -11.77 12.63
N ALA A 168 5.69 -10.61 12.26
CA ALA A 168 6.08 -10.36 10.87
C ALA A 168 7.26 -11.28 10.51
N THR A 169 7.18 -11.90 9.35
CA THR A 169 8.24 -12.76 8.79
C THR A 169 8.68 -12.22 7.44
N LYS A 170 9.82 -12.66 6.94
CA LYS A 170 10.32 -12.23 5.64
C LYS A 170 9.37 -12.69 4.53
N TRP A 171 8.82 -11.73 3.83
CA TRP A 171 7.78 -11.94 2.81
C TRP A 171 8.20 -11.42 1.45
N ILE A 172 9.11 -10.46 1.45
CA ILE A 172 9.57 -9.76 0.24
C ILE A 172 11.06 -10.02 0.05
N ARG A 173 11.42 -10.45 -1.16
CA ARG A 173 12.80 -10.55 -1.60
C ARG A 173 13.10 -9.41 -2.57
N VAL A 174 14.00 -8.50 -2.18
CA VAL A 174 14.43 -7.37 -3.01
C VAL A 174 15.54 -7.79 -3.96
N VAL A 175 15.40 -7.45 -5.24
CA VAL A 175 16.36 -7.73 -6.29
C VAL A 175 16.68 -6.45 -7.05
N GLU A 176 17.93 -5.99 -6.96
CA GLU A 176 18.42 -4.89 -7.80
C GLU A 176 18.66 -5.40 -9.23
N SER A 177 18.03 -4.76 -10.21
CA SER A 177 18.11 -5.21 -11.60
C SER A 177 17.92 -4.06 -12.59
N GLU A 178 18.49 -4.20 -13.79
CA GLU A 178 18.24 -3.29 -14.92
C GLU A 178 17.00 -3.71 -15.71
N THR A 179 16.61 -4.98 -15.62
CA THR A 179 15.49 -5.54 -16.36
C THR A 179 14.53 -6.28 -15.42
N VAL A 180 13.30 -6.47 -15.87
CA VAL A 180 12.25 -7.15 -15.12
C VAL A 180 11.41 -7.99 -16.09
N PRO A 181 10.79 -9.10 -15.67
CA PRO A 181 9.80 -9.78 -16.49
C PRO A 181 8.69 -8.82 -16.92
N LYS A 182 8.21 -8.91 -18.16
CA LYS A 182 7.00 -8.21 -18.58
C LYS A 182 5.83 -8.67 -17.72
N THR A 183 4.94 -7.73 -17.39
CA THR A 183 3.88 -7.99 -16.41
C THR A 183 2.52 -7.54 -16.90
N TYR A 184 1.47 -8.15 -16.33
CA TYR A 184 0.09 -7.68 -16.41
C TYR A 184 -0.48 -7.51 -15.00
N VAL A 185 -1.60 -6.79 -14.88
CA VAL A 185 -2.28 -6.61 -13.60
C VAL A 185 -3.58 -7.40 -13.61
N GLY A 186 -3.63 -8.42 -12.77
CA GLY A 186 -4.75 -9.35 -12.64
C GLY A 186 -5.73 -8.97 -11.53
N ALA A 187 -6.46 -9.97 -11.07
CA ALA A 187 -7.47 -9.82 -10.02
C ALA A 187 -6.89 -9.22 -8.73
N GLY A 188 -7.70 -8.44 -8.02
CA GLY A 188 -7.28 -7.75 -6.80
C GLY A 188 -6.24 -6.67 -7.03
N ASN A 189 -5.97 -6.30 -8.29
CA ASN A 189 -4.90 -5.40 -8.72
C ASN A 189 -3.48 -5.97 -8.46
N MET A 190 -3.34 -7.28 -8.33
CA MET A 190 -2.05 -7.94 -8.18
C MET A 190 -1.33 -7.99 -9.52
N ARG A 191 -0.04 -7.68 -9.49
CA ARG A 191 0.83 -7.73 -10.67
C ARG A 191 1.44 -9.12 -10.79
N HIS A 192 1.38 -9.69 -11.97
CA HIS A 192 1.95 -11.00 -12.31
C HIS A 192 2.92 -10.90 -13.47
N ALA A 193 3.89 -11.80 -13.54
CA ALA A 193 4.71 -11.98 -14.73
C ALA A 193 3.83 -12.49 -15.88
N THR A 194 4.01 -11.92 -17.07
CA THR A 194 3.34 -12.42 -18.29
C THR A 194 3.97 -13.76 -18.70
N PRO A 195 3.23 -14.86 -18.78
CA PRO A 195 3.76 -16.14 -19.23
C PRO A 195 4.45 -16.01 -20.60
N ASN A 196 5.69 -16.46 -20.70
CA ASN A 196 6.51 -16.35 -21.91
C ASN A 196 6.69 -14.90 -22.45
N GLY A 197 6.42 -13.88 -21.63
CA GLY A 197 6.45 -12.48 -22.04
C GLY A 197 7.85 -11.90 -22.26
N GLY A 198 8.91 -12.61 -21.84
CA GLY A 198 10.27 -12.08 -21.84
C GLY A 198 10.48 -10.99 -20.80
N THR A 199 11.48 -10.15 -21.02
CA THR A 199 11.86 -9.05 -20.11
C THR A 199 11.67 -7.70 -20.75
N GLU A 200 11.70 -6.66 -19.91
CA GLU A 200 11.70 -5.25 -20.31
C GLU A 200 12.63 -4.45 -19.39
N PRO A 201 13.11 -3.25 -19.79
CA PRO A 201 13.87 -2.39 -18.89
C PRO A 201 13.06 -2.02 -17.65
N LEU A 202 13.67 -2.12 -16.46
CA LEU A 202 13.01 -1.72 -15.22
C LEU A 202 12.83 -0.20 -15.15
N GLY A 203 13.82 0.59 -15.55
CA GLY A 203 13.79 2.05 -15.45
C GLY A 203 13.72 2.54 -13.99
N GLN A 204 13.07 3.70 -13.80
CA GLN A 204 12.87 4.30 -12.48
C GLN A 204 11.50 3.89 -11.91
N ARG A 205 11.38 2.64 -11.51
CA ARG A 205 10.14 2.10 -10.92
C ARG A 205 10.45 0.88 -10.05
N ILE A 206 9.48 0.47 -9.24
CA ILE A 206 9.49 -0.81 -8.53
C ILE A 206 8.48 -1.71 -9.21
N ILE A 207 8.88 -2.95 -9.48
CA ILE A 207 7.95 -4.00 -9.94
C ILE A 207 7.98 -5.12 -8.91
N GLU A 208 6.85 -5.34 -8.26
CA GLU A 208 6.68 -6.38 -7.26
C GLU A 208 5.69 -7.43 -7.79
N ILE A 209 6.14 -8.68 -7.85
CA ILE A 209 5.37 -9.81 -8.39
C ILE A 209 5.50 -11.01 -7.46
N PRO A 210 4.53 -11.94 -7.45
CA PRO A 210 4.65 -13.20 -6.73
C PRO A 210 5.89 -13.99 -7.16
N GLU A 211 6.52 -14.70 -6.24
CA GLU A 211 7.52 -15.72 -6.57
C GLU A 211 6.90 -16.86 -7.38
N ASN A 212 5.67 -17.21 -7.05
CA ASN A 212 4.83 -18.15 -7.79
C ASN A 212 3.41 -17.57 -7.93
N SER A 213 3.01 -17.23 -9.16
CA SER A 213 1.71 -16.62 -9.44
C SER A 213 0.53 -17.53 -9.07
N GLU A 214 0.63 -18.83 -9.28
CA GLU A 214 -0.43 -19.78 -8.95
C GLU A 214 -0.64 -19.88 -7.44
N LEU A 215 0.43 -20.03 -6.67
CA LEU A 215 0.35 -20.08 -5.21
C LEU A 215 -0.17 -18.74 -4.61
N ALA A 216 0.22 -17.61 -5.19
CA ALA A 216 -0.27 -16.30 -4.76
C ALA A 216 -1.78 -16.13 -5.04
N GLU A 217 -2.28 -16.62 -6.18
CA GLU A 217 -3.71 -16.65 -6.48
C GLU A 217 -4.49 -17.59 -5.54
N MET A 218 -3.86 -18.67 -5.10
CA MET A 218 -4.39 -19.56 -4.07
C MET A 218 -4.24 -18.99 -2.64
N ARG A 219 -3.63 -17.82 -2.47
CA ARG A 219 -3.39 -17.17 -1.16
C ARG A 219 -2.51 -18.02 -0.23
N ASP A 220 -1.52 -18.71 -0.80
CA ASP A 220 -0.54 -19.47 -0.03
C ASP A 220 0.37 -18.52 0.75
N SER A 221 0.35 -18.65 2.07
CA SER A 221 1.16 -17.84 2.98
C SER A 221 2.65 -18.22 3.02
N HIS A 222 3.03 -19.28 2.34
CA HIS A 222 4.44 -19.69 2.20
C HIS A 222 5.07 -19.19 0.89
N SER A 223 4.28 -18.64 -0.04
CA SER A 223 4.76 -18.10 -1.31
C SER A 223 4.81 -16.58 -1.26
N GLY A 224 6.02 -16.02 -1.13
CA GLY A 224 6.27 -14.58 -1.02
C GLY A 224 6.32 -13.85 -2.37
N PHE A 225 6.95 -12.69 -2.35
CA PHE A 225 7.05 -11.79 -3.50
C PHE A 225 8.49 -11.39 -3.79
N VAL A 226 8.76 -11.09 -5.05
CA VAL A 226 10.01 -10.49 -5.51
C VAL A 226 9.75 -9.05 -5.90
N ALA A 227 10.49 -8.14 -5.29
CA ALA A 227 10.49 -6.72 -5.62
C ALA A 227 11.74 -6.38 -6.43
N TYR A 228 11.59 -6.10 -7.71
CA TYR A 228 12.65 -5.59 -8.57
C TYR A 228 12.77 -4.09 -8.39
N VAL A 229 13.98 -3.63 -8.08
CA VAL A 229 14.31 -2.22 -7.83
C VAL A 229 15.55 -1.80 -8.66
N PRO A 230 15.72 -0.52 -8.96
CA PRO A 230 16.88 -0.04 -9.72
C PRO A 230 18.22 -0.36 -9.03
N VAL A 231 19.25 -0.64 -9.80
CA VAL A 231 20.60 -0.93 -9.29
C VAL A 231 21.11 0.22 -8.40
N GLY A 232 21.61 -0.12 -7.22
CA GLY A 232 22.09 0.80 -6.20
C GLY A 232 21.00 1.48 -5.36
N ALA A 233 19.71 1.18 -5.60
CA ALA A 233 18.59 1.79 -4.87
C ALA A 233 18.66 1.50 -3.37
N VAL A 234 18.96 0.26 -2.98
CA VAL A 234 19.05 -0.14 -1.57
C VAL A 234 20.10 0.69 -0.83
N LYS A 235 21.29 0.87 -1.42
CA LYS A 235 22.37 1.64 -0.78
C LYS A 235 22.05 3.12 -0.68
N ARG A 236 21.46 3.71 -1.73
CA ARG A 236 21.04 5.12 -1.69
C ARG A 236 19.93 5.33 -0.66
N GLY A 237 18.94 4.43 -0.61
CA GLY A 237 17.88 4.45 0.37
C GLY A 237 18.38 4.31 1.80
N GLN A 238 19.34 3.41 2.06
CA GLN A 238 19.99 3.28 3.36
C GLN A 238 20.60 4.61 3.81
N THR A 239 21.38 5.25 2.92
CA THR A 239 22.01 6.54 3.23
C THR A 239 20.96 7.60 3.56
N MET A 240 19.90 7.69 2.75
CA MET A 240 18.83 8.68 2.94
C MET A 240 18.06 8.44 4.23
N ALA A 241 17.66 7.21 4.52
CA ALA A 241 16.94 6.86 5.74
C ALA A 241 17.77 7.14 7.01
N ALA A 242 19.10 6.96 6.94
CA ALA A 242 20.00 7.16 8.06
C ALA A 242 20.39 8.63 8.29
N THR A 243 20.50 9.45 7.23
CA THR A 243 21.06 10.81 7.33
C THR A 243 20.05 11.93 7.12
N GLY A 244 18.85 11.62 6.60
CA GLY A 244 17.87 12.62 6.17
C GLY A 244 18.30 13.45 4.96
N SER A 245 19.41 13.08 4.29
CA SER A 245 19.93 13.70 3.05
C SER A 245 19.93 15.23 3.09
N ASN A 246 20.67 15.81 4.04
CA ASN A 246 20.80 17.25 4.22
C ASN A 246 19.46 17.99 4.42
N GLY A 247 18.54 17.41 5.19
CA GLY A 247 17.23 18.01 5.48
C GLY A 247 16.20 17.86 4.37
N LYS A 248 16.42 16.91 3.46
CA LYS A 248 15.43 16.53 2.45
C LYS A 248 14.29 15.72 3.08
N THR A 249 14.61 14.90 4.06
CA THR A 249 13.69 14.15 4.90
C THR A 249 14.20 14.08 6.34
N ALA A 250 13.41 13.56 7.25
CA ALA A 250 13.86 13.19 8.58
C ALA A 250 14.60 11.85 8.56
N GLN A 251 15.46 11.58 9.55
CA GLN A 251 16.01 10.25 9.80
C GLN A 251 14.88 9.32 10.24
N CYS A 252 14.64 8.26 9.47
CA CYS A 252 13.49 7.37 9.71
C CYS A 252 13.51 6.72 11.11
N ALA A 253 14.70 6.35 11.58
CA ALA A 253 14.89 5.70 12.88
C ALA A 253 14.52 6.60 14.07
N GLY A 254 14.50 7.92 13.90
CA GLY A 254 14.11 8.86 14.98
C GLY A 254 12.67 8.68 15.46
N CYS A 255 11.78 8.21 14.59
CA CYS A 255 10.38 7.93 14.92
C CYS A 255 10.05 6.44 14.86
N HIS A 256 10.59 5.71 13.86
CA HIS A 256 10.25 4.31 13.59
C HIS A 256 11.15 3.29 14.34
N GLY A 257 11.98 3.75 15.27
CA GLY A 257 12.89 2.93 16.05
C GLY A 257 14.24 2.64 15.35
N PRO A 258 15.29 2.30 16.11
CA PRO A 258 16.66 2.18 15.58
C PRO A 258 16.81 1.09 14.53
N ASP A 259 16.01 0.05 14.59
CA ASP A 259 15.95 -1.07 13.66
C ASP A 259 14.78 -0.97 12.66
N LEU A 260 14.03 0.15 12.69
CA LEU A 260 12.87 0.43 11.84
C LEU A 260 11.71 -0.57 12.02
N LYS A 261 11.67 -1.24 13.17
CA LYS A 261 10.63 -2.21 13.55
C LYS A 261 9.46 -1.59 14.32
N GLY A 262 9.42 -0.25 14.38
CA GLY A 262 8.38 0.52 15.06
C GLY A 262 8.68 0.76 16.54
N VAL A 263 7.99 1.73 17.12
CA VAL A 263 8.03 2.03 18.58
C VAL A 263 6.63 2.48 19.00
N GLY A 264 6.02 1.79 19.96
CA GLY A 264 4.64 2.07 20.38
C GLY A 264 3.69 2.00 19.19
N ASP A 265 2.96 3.09 18.93
CA ASP A 265 2.02 3.19 17.80
C ASP A 265 2.66 3.71 16.50
N THR A 266 3.95 4.00 16.50
CA THR A 266 4.66 4.28 15.26
C THR A 266 4.96 2.98 14.52
N PRO A 267 4.47 2.79 13.28
CA PRO A 267 4.47 1.48 12.64
C PRO A 267 5.87 1.01 12.23
N ALA A 268 6.06 -0.31 12.21
CA ALA A 268 7.22 -0.95 11.61
C ALA A 268 7.29 -0.69 10.10
N LEU A 269 8.49 -0.45 9.58
CA LEU A 269 8.80 -0.24 8.16
C LEU A 269 9.63 -1.39 7.58
N ALA A 270 10.49 -2.01 8.41
CA ALA A 270 11.40 -3.07 7.99
C ALA A 270 10.63 -4.27 7.38
N GLY A 271 11.13 -4.78 6.25
CA GLY A 271 10.59 -5.95 5.55
C GLY A 271 9.21 -5.77 4.91
N ARG A 272 8.63 -4.56 4.90
CA ARG A 272 7.33 -4.27 4.29
C ARG A 272 7.45 -4.13 2.77
N SER A 273 6.35 -4.46 2.06
CA SER A 273 6.26 -4.29 0.61
C SER A 273 6.70 -2.89 0.16
N PRO A 274 7.69 -2.76 -0.74
CA PRO A 274 8.19 -1.47 -1.18
C PRO A 274 7.16 -0.71 -2.02
N ILE A 275 6.32 -1.37 -2.82
CA ILE A 275 5.23 -0.74 -3.55
C ILE A 275 4.16 -0.21 -2.57
N TYR A 276 3.83 -0.99 -1.53
CA TYR A 276 2.91 -0.50 -0.50
C TYR A 276 3.47 0.74 0.19
N LEU A 277 4.73 0.70 0.65
CA LEU A 277 5.39 1.85 1.30
C LEU A 277 5.44 3.06 0.37
N ALA A 278 5.81 2.87 -0.90
CA ALA A 278 5.85 3.96 -1.89
C ALA A 278 4.50 4.67 -2.02
N ARG A 279 3.40 3.90 -2.14
CA ARG A 279 2.05 4.50 -2.15
C ARG A 279 1.76 5.29 -0.89
N GLN A 280 2.15 4.78 0.29
CA GLN A 280 1.91 5.50 1.54
C GLN A 280 2.66 6.83 1.59
N LEU A 281 3.93 6.88 1.17
CA LEU A 281 4.71 8.11 1.12
C LEU A 281 4.11 9.12 0.12
N MET A 282 3.71 8.64 -1.07
CA MET A 282 3.04 9.46 -2.08
C MET A 282 1.65 9.94 -1.64
N ASP A 283 0.89 9.10 -0.94
CA ASP A 283 -0.44 9.46 -0.41
C ASP A 283 -0.33 10.50 0.72
N PHE A 284 0.74 10.49 1.53
CA PHE A 284 1.05 11.59 2.46
C PHE A 284 1.39 12.89 1.72
N GLN A 285 2.26 12.85 0.72
CA GLN A 285 2.62 14.03 -0.09
C GLN A 285 1.40 14.69 -0.73
N ARG A 286 0.41 13.89 -1.13
CA ARG A 286 -0.81 14.34 -1.82
C ARG A 286 -1.96 14.66 -0.86
N GLY A 287 -1.74 14.63 0.44
CA GLY A 287 -2.80 14.86 1.43
C GLY A 287 -3.91 13.79 1.45
N MET A 288 -3.70 12.65 0.77
CA MET A 288 -4.66 11.54 0.78
C MET A 288 -4.66 10.80 2.13
N ARG A 289 -3.57 10.92 2.88
CA ARG A 289 -3.45 10.50 4.28
C ARG A 289 -3.26 11.73 5.14
N ASN A 290 -4.35 12.17 5.79
CA ASN A 290 -4.39 13.36 6.65
C ASN A 290 -5.05 13.05 8.01
N GLY A 291 -4.86 11.82 8.53
CA GLY A 291 -5.29 11.40 9.86
C GLY A 291 -4.58 12.15 10.98
N VAL A 292 -4.92 11.81 12.23
CA VAL A 292 -4.50 12.55 13.43
C VAL A 292 -2.97 12.76 13.52
N TYR A 293 -2.17 11.76 13.13
CA TYR A 293 -0.70 11.83 13.20
C TYR A 293 -0.05 12.04 11.83
N ALA A 294 -0.83 12.37 10.80
CA ALA A 294 -0.32 12.45 9.42
C ALA A 294 0.68 13.60 9.21
N SER A 295 0.54 14.71 9.96
CA SER A 295 1.43 15.88 9.83
C SER A 295 2.90 15.52 10.00
N LEU A 296 3.23 14.63 10.93
CA LEU A 296 4.60 14.17 11.17
C LEU A 296 5.22 13.52 9.93
N MET A 297 4.43 12.72 9.19
CA MET A 297 4.88 12.08 7.96
C MET A 297 4.81 13.01 6.75
N THR A 298 3.83 13.90 6.67
CA THR A 298 3.70 14.88 5.58
C THR A 298 4.96 15.73 5.47
N ASP A 299 5.46 16.25 6.59
CA ASP A 299 6.69 17.04 6.61
C ASP A 299 7.92 16.22 6.22
N ALA A 300 7.99 14.96 6.70
CA ALA A 300 9.08 14.06 6.36
C ALA A 300 9.15 13.71 4.86
N VAL A 301 8.01 13.67 4.16
CA VAL A 301 7.97 13.27 2.75
C VAL A 301 7.89 14.45 1.77
N ALA A 302 7.63 15.66 2.24
CA ALA A 302 7.28 16.82 1.41
C ALA A 302 8.28 17.12 0.27
N LYS A 303 9.58 16.88 0.50
CA LYS A 303 10.65 17.18 -0.47
C LYS A 303 11.19 15.95 -1.20
N LEU A 304 10.65 14.74 -0.94
CA LEU A 304 11.08 13.53 -1.61
C LEU A 304 10.64 13.54 -3.07
N THR A 305 11.57 13.24 -3.96
CA THR A 305 11.25 12.91 -5.36
C THR A 305 10.78 11.47 -5.48
N GLU A 306 10.18 11.11 -6.61
CA GLU A 306 9.80 9.72 -6.90
C GLU A 306 11.00 8.77 -6.78
N ARG A 307 12.18 9.18 -7.26
CA ARG A 307 13.42 8.40 -7.11
C ARG A 307 13.80 8.18 -5.63
N ASP A 308 13.69 9.22 -4.81
CA ASP A 308 13.98 9.09 -3.37
C ASP A 308 13.04 8.11 -2.70
N ILE A 309 11.76 8.13 -3.07
CA ILE A 309 10.75 7.20 -2.56
C ILE A 309 11.09 5.76 -2.98
N ILE A 310 11.47 5.54 -4.24
CA ILE A 310 11.94 4.23 -4.73
C ILE A 310 13.14 3.76 -3.91
N ASP A 311 14.16 4.59 -3.75
CA ASP A 311 15.40 4.23 -3.06
C ASP A 311 15.13 3.91 -1.57
N ILE A 312 14.39 4.77 -0.85
CA ILE A 312 14.03 4.54 0.55
C ILE A 312 13.24 3.24 0.71
N THR A 313 12.21 3.04 -0.10
CA THR A 313 11.32 1.88 0.07
C THR A 313 11.99 0.56 -0.35
N ALA A 314 12.92 0.60 -1.31
CA ALA A 314 13.78 -0.53 -1.64
C ALA A 314 14.65 -0.95 -0.44
N TYR A 315 15.26 0.02 0.25
CA TYR A 315 16.04 -0.24 1.45
C TYR A 315 15.17 -0.82 2.57
N LEU A 316 14.04 -0.19 2.89
CA LEU A 316 13.14 -0.63 3.96
C LEU A 316 12.66 -2.07 3.73
N ALA A 317 12.32 -2.43 2.50
CA ALA A 317 11.90 -3.77 2.14
C ALA A 317 13.02 -4.81 2.21
N SER A 318 14.29 -4.40 2.06
CA SER A 318 15.44 -5.30 2.13
C SER A 318 15.80 -5.73 3.55
N LEU A 319 15.27 -5.03 4.57
CA LEU A 319 15.51 -5.33 5.99
C LEU A 319 14.75 -6.56 6.46
N GLU A 320 15.25 -7.18 7.52
CA GLU A 320 14.50 -8.23 8.24
C GLU A 320 13.40 -7.58 9.10
N PRO A 321 12.15 -8.05 8.98
CA PRO A 321 11.00 -7.51 9.70
C PRO A 321 11.04 -7.74 11.20
#